data_835699ffcf459ae96371480baef0fe78
#
_entry.id   835699ffcf459ae96371480baef0fe78
#
_cell.length_a   1.000
_cell.length_b   1.000
_cell.length_c   1.000
_cell.angle_alpha   90.00
_cell.angle_beta   90.00
_cell.angle_gamma   90.00
#
_symmetry.space_group_name_H-M   'P 1'
#
loop_
_entity.id
_entity.type
_entity.pdbx_description
1 polymer ?
#
loop_
_entity_poly.entity_id
_entity_poly.type
_entity_poly.pdbx_seq_one_letter_code
_entity_poly.pdbx_strand_id
1 'polypeptide(L)'
;MRYIKDILKKNSIWVLVYIGLGIFNSFVANYKVDYFQKVIDGLADRTLAFAGVATYGFILLVNYCMNYLDNYPKKKLEHGIYLDFKVLSLRKISTIDYTEYQKIGTGKLIQRIENGSAAGRNVLFNFWLCLIRDLLPTIGFSIYFIWKIDEKVTYVLFVGYAFIFIITNILLKFLYKIKEKILNSEELLNHYLVRGYMEMLVFRMSKQFPSEIKKTCNAKEDIVSSKVKMNMIHEAFFTIFALFVAMLDIGILFYAWKTKNLTVGSVVALIALIENAYTPIAVFNVLYVQYKLDKASYKRFEEFLGLKDDVQLRNGNAINTNVGKIAIRNLSFQYEERKIIDGLSLSIQKGEKIAFVGESGSGKSTLIRILLGLLKYNQGEVRLGDMELKEICLNNLYDRVSYLSQDAPVFDGTIKENLVFEKQVSEEQMLGALSEVQLSHLVENLAEGLNTEIGEKGTCLSGGEKQRLALARLWFEDSELVILDEATSAMDNLTEENVMKSVMQKMKDKTVIAIAHRLNSIAGFDRIILFKEGRIVGQGTFEELLHTDSYFMDLYNANVK
;
A
#
# COMPACT_ATOMS: atom_id res chain seq x y z
N MET A 1 -13.11 -0.51 10.48
CA MET A 1 -13.84 -1.79 10.61
C MET A 1 -14.70 -2.18 9.39
N ARG A 2 -15.13 -1.24 8.53
CA ARG A 2 -15.86 -1.51 7.28
C ARG A 2 -15.08 -2.44 6.35
N TYR A 3 -13.84 -2.11 6.05
CA TYR A 3 -12.97 -2.87 5.12
C TYR A 3 -12.66 -4.29 5.59
N ILE A 4 -12.56 -4.51 6.91
CA ILE A 4 -12.42 -5.86 7.48
C ILE A 4 -13.66 -6.71 7.15
N LYS A 5 -14.87 -6.14 7.26
CA LYS A 5 -16.10 -6.85 6.92
C LYS A 5 -16.15 -7.26 5.43
N ASP A 6 -15.69 -6.39 4.55
CA ASP A 6 -15.67 -6.66 3.10
C ASP A 6 -14.71 -7.83 2.79
N ILE A 7 -13.52 -7.85 3.41
CA ILE A 7 -12.55 -8.95 3.27
C ILE A 7 -13.08 -10.26 3.87
N LEU A 8 -13.75 -10.20 5.04
CA LEU A 8 -14.40 -11.36 5.64
C LEU A 8 -15.49 -11.93 4.74
N LYS A 9 -16.32 -11.06 4.15
CA LYS A 9 -17.38 -11.46 3.23
C LYS A 9 -16.81 -12.15 1.99
N LYS A 10 -15.73 -11.62 1.43
CA LYS A 10 -15.03 -12.21 0.29
C LYS A 10 -14.50 -13.61 0.61
N ASN A 11 -13.99 -13.82 1.82
CA ASN A 11 -13.37 -15.07 2.27
C ASN A 11 -14.30 -15.92 3.17
N SER A 12 -15.61 -15.65 3.18
CA SER A 12 -16.56 -16.20 4.17
C SER A 12 -16.57 -17.72 4.26
N ILE A 13 -16.53 -18.43 3.13
CA ILE A 13 -16.52 -19.90 3.08
C ILE A 13 -15.27 -20.43 3.80
N TRP A 14 -14.11 -19.89 3.51
CA TRP A 14 -12.85 -20.33 4.12
C TRP A 14 -12.76 -19.97 5.59
N VAL A 15 -13.34 -18.83 6.00
CA VAL A 15 -13.46 -18.44 7.41
C VAL A 15 -14.35 -19.41 8.17
N LEU A 16 -15.50 -19.79 7.62
CA LEU A 16 -16.40 -20.79 8.23
C LEU A 16 -15.73 -22.16 8.35
N VAL A 17 -15.07 -22.63 7.28
CA VAL A 17 -14.33 -23.90 7.31
C VAL A 17 -13.22 -23.86 8.36
N TYR A 18 -12.45 -22.78 8.41
CA TYR A 18 -11.35 -22.59 9.34
C TYR A 18 -11.81 -22.59 10.80
N ILE A 19 -12.90 -21.86 11.11
CA ILE A 19 -13.49 -21.83 12.46
C ILE A 19 -14.06 -23.20 12.80
N GLY A 20 -14.83 -23.83 11.91
CA GLY A 20 -15.45 -25.13 12.16
C GLY A 20 -14.43 -26.22 12.43
N LEU A 21 -13.39 -26.31 11.62
CA LEU A 21 -12.28 -27.25 11.83
C LEU A 21 -11.56 -27.00 13.16
N GLY A 22 -11.34 -25.73 13.52
CA GLY A 22 -10.68 -25.39 14.78
C GLY A 22 -11.49 -25.78 16.02
N ILE A 23 -12.81 -25.47 16.02
CA ILE A 23 -13.71 -25.88 17.10
C ILE A 23 -13.73 -27.39 17.23
N PHE A 24 -13.87 -28.11 16.11
CA PHE A 24 -13.84 -29.58 16.11
C PHE A 24 -12.50 -30.13 16.60
N ASN A 25 -11.39 -29.55 16.17
CA ASN A 25 -10.04 -29.96 16.61
C ASN A 25 -9.85 -29.72 18.11
N SER A 26 -10.34 -28.59 18.64
CA SER A 26 -10.30 -28.30 20.07
C SER A 26 -11.15 -29.30 20.88
N PHE A 27 -12.30 -29.72 20.36
CA PHE A 27 -13.11 -30.78 20.97
C PHE A 27 -12.35 -32.11 20.98
N VAL A 28 -11.83 -32.55 19.83
CA VAL A 28 -11.12 -33.83 19.71
C VAL A 28 -9.89 -33.87 20.62
N ALA A 29 -9.14 -32.75 20.72
CA ALA A 29 -7.97 -32.65 21.60
C ALA A 29 -8.32 -32.85 23.08
N ASN A 30 -9.42 -32.31 23.56
CA ASN A 30 -9.87 -32.50 24.93
C ASN A 30 -10.54 -33.87 25.14
N TYR A 31 -11.33 -34.35 24.16
CA TYR A 31 -11.94 -35.67 24.19
C TYR A 31 -10.88 -36.79 24.19
N LYS A 32 -9.77 -36.61 23.49
CA LYS A 32 -8.60 -37.51 23.56
C LYS A 32 -8.11 -37.71 25.00
N VAL A 33 -8.08 -36.66 25.80
CA VAL A 33 -7.64 -36.72 27.21
C VAL A 33 -8.67 -37.46 28.08
N ASP A 34 -9.99 -37.14 27.90
CA ASP A 34 -11.07 -37.86 28.61
C ASP A 34 -11.08 -39.36 28.28
N TYR A 35 -10.83 -39.72 27.02
CA TYR A 35 -10.78 -41.13 26.64
C TYR A 35 -9.51 -41.83 27.15
N PHE A 36 -8.37 -41.11 27.20
CA PHE A 36 -7.12 -41.63 27.77
C PHE A 36 -7.28 -41.97 29.27
N GLN A 37 -8.06 -41.16 30.00
CA GLN A 37 -8.45 -41.51 31.37
C GLN A 37 -9.03 -42.91 31.46
N LYS A 38 -10.02 -43.26 30.59
CA LYS A 38 -10.67 -44.57 30.59
C LYS A 38 -9.69 -45.71 30.27
N VAL A 39 -8.72 -45.44 29.38
CA VAL A 39 -7.69 -46.44 29.06
C VAL A 39 -6.78 -46.70 30.28
N ILE A 40 -6.35 -45.64 30.99
CA ILE A 40 -5.52 -45.78 32.19
C ILE A 40 -6.29 -46.52 33.30
N ASP A 41 -7.53 -46.14 33.56
CA ASP A 41 -8.34 -46.80 34.60
C ASP A 41 -8.57 -48.27 34.26
N GLY A 42 -8.92 -48.57 33.00
CA GLY A 42 -9.07 -49.96 32.55
C GLY A 42 -7.78 -50.80 32.62
N LEU A 43 -6.59 -50.17 32.46
CA LEU A 43 -5.29 -50.82 32.70
C LEU A 43 -5.05 -51.10 34.19
N ALA A 44 -5.34 -50.11 35.02
CA ALA A 44 -5.20 -50.23 36.48
C ALA A 44 -6.07 -51.36 37.06
N ASP A 45 -7.32 -51.40 36.59
CA ASP A 45 -8.34 -52.38 37.02
C ASP A 45 -8.23 -53.74 36.29
N ARG A 46 -7.31 -53.88 35.34
CA ARG A 46 -7.14 -55.06 34.46
C ARG A 46 -8.40 -55.39 33.64
N THR A 47 -9.23 -54.40 33.33
CA THR A 47 -10.49 -54.57 32.58
C THR A 47 -10.40 -54.06 31.14
N LEU A 48 -9.23 -53.55 30.72
CA LEU A 48 -9.01 -52.93 29.42
C LEU A 48 -9.18 -53.95 28.29
N ALA A 49 -10.18 -53.80 27.45
CA ALA A 49 -10.38 -54.58 26.24
C ALA A 49 -9.58 -53.99 25.08
N PHE A 50 -9.17 -54.86 24.09
CA PHE A 50 -8.49 -54.43 22.86
C PHE A 50 -9.25 -53.34 22.13
N ALA A 51 -10.61 -53.41 22.08
CA ALA A 51 -11.46 -52.40 21.50
C ALA A 51 -11.22 -50.97 22.08
N GLY A 52 -10.97 -50.87 23.40
CA GLY A 52 -10.66 -49.59 24.04
C GLY A 52 -9.33 -48.99 23.55
N VAL A 53 -8.29 -49.79 23.39
CA VAL A 53 -7.00 -49.36 22.84
C VAL A 53 -7.13 -48.95 21.37
N ALA A 54 -7.87 -49.76 20.58
CA ALA A 54 -8.12 -49.48 19.17
C ALA A 54 -8.89 -48.14 18.97
N THR A 55 -9.92 -47.90 19.80
CA THR A 55 -10.67 -46.63 19.77
C THR A 55 -9.79 -45.44 20.14
N TYR A 56 -8.93 -45.56 21.14
CA TYR A 56 -7.98 -44.49 21.46
C TYR A 56 -7.01 -44.23 20.31
N GLY A 57 -6.50 -45.27 19.68
CA GLY A 57 -5.67 -45.18 18.48
C GLY A 57 -6.37 -44.43 17.33
N PHE A 58 -7.65 -44.75 17.12
CA PHE A 58 -8.48 -44.04 16.12
C PHE A 58 -8.64 -42.56 16.46
N ILE A 59 -8.90 -42.20 17.72
CA ILE A 59 -9.01 -40.78 18.15
C ILE A 59 -7.68 -40.05 17.91
N LEU A 60 -6.53 -40.68 18.20
CA LEU A 60 -5.23 -40.11 17.91
C LEU A 60 -5.02 -39.86 16.41
N LEU A 61 -5.38 -40.84 15.57
CA LEU A 61 -5.28 -40.72 14.13
C LEU A 61 -6.15 -39.56 13.61
N VAL A 62 -7.40 -39.47 14.05
CA VAL A 62 -8.31 -38.36 13.70
C VAL A 62 -7.69 -37.03 14.12
N ASN A 63 -7.15 -36.90 15.33
CA ASN A 63 -6.54 -35.67 15.82
C ASN A 63 -5.37 -35.22 14.94
N TYR A 64 -4.45 -36.15 14.57
CA TYR A 64 -3.33 -35.81 13.70
C TYR A 64 -3.75 -35.48 12.26
N CYS A 65 -4.70 -36.23 11.69
CA CYS A 65 -5.25 -35.94 10.38
C CYS A 65 -5.94 -34.56 10.34
N MET A 66 -6.71 -34.23 11.38
CA MET A 66 -7.39 -32.94 11.48
C MET A 66 -6.38 -31.80 11.58
N ASN A 67 -5.31 -31.94 12.35
CA ASN A 67 -4.23 -30.94 12.42
C ASN A 67 -3.56 -30.71 11.06
N TYR A 68 -3.42 -31.76 10.24
CA TYR A 68 -2.89 -31.61 8.88
C TYR A 68 -3.89 -30.90 7.95
N LEU A 69 -5.15 -31.32 7.94
CA LEU A 69 -6.20 -30.75 7.10
C LEU A 69 -6.45 -29.27 7.40
N ASP A 70 -6.29 -28.89 8.65
CA ASP A 70 -6.45 -27.50 9.10
C ASP A 70 -5.42 -26.53 8.54
N ASN A 71 -4.24 -27.01 8.16
CA ASN A 71 -3.18 -26.15 7.64
C ASN A 71 -3.55 -25.46 6.33
N TYR A 72 -4.34 -26.11 5.47
CA TYR A 72 -4.69 -25.52 4.18
C TYR A 72 -5.56 -24.25 4.32
N PRO A 73 -6.75 -24.27 4.99
CA PRO A 73 -7.56 -23.07 5.18
C PRO A 73 -6.83 -22.00 6.01
N LYS A 74 -6.01 -22.41 6.98
CA LYS A 74 -5.17 -21.52 7.78
C LYS A 74 -4.22 -20.70 6.90
N LYS A 75 -3.39 -21.36 6.10
CA LYS A 75 -2.41 -20.70 5.23
C LYS A 75 -3.07 -19.89 4.13
N LYS A 76 -4.16 -20.39 3.55
CA LYS A 76 -4.93 -19.67 2.54
C LYS A 76 -5.50 -18.35 3.08
N LEU A 77 -6.04 -18.34 4.30
CA LEU A 77 -6.56 -17.13 4.93
C LEU A 77 -5.43 -16.19 5.36
N GLU A 78 -4.36 -16.73 5.97
CA GLU A 78 -3.22 -15.94 6.44
C GLU A 78 -2.60 -15.10 5.31
N HIS A 79 -2.30 -15.73 4.17
CA HIS A 79 -1.71 -15.05 3.03
C HIS A 79 -2.76 -14.28 2.22
N GLY A 80 -3.96 -14.84 2.04
CA GLY A 80 -5.03 -14.23 1.25
C GLY A 80 -5.49 -12.90 1.84
N ILE A 81 -5.73 -12.82 3.13
CA ILE A 81 -6.16 -11.59 3.81
C ILE A 81 -5.12 -10.46 3.66
N TYR A 82 -3.83 -10.79 3.81
CA TYR A 82 -2.76 -9.82 3.63
C TYR A 82 -2.72 -9.24 2.22
N LEU A 83 -2.79 -10.10 1.20
CA LEU A 83 -2.79 -9.68 -0.20
C LEU A 83 -4.08 -8.96 -0.59
N ASP A 84 -5.23 -9.35 -0.03
CA ASP A 84 -6.50 -8.66 -0.25
C ASP A 84 -6.44 -7.20 0.23
N PHE A 85 -5.78 -6.92 1.36
CA PHE A 85 -5.54 -5.54 1.80
C PHE A 85 -4.62 -4.77 0.84
N LYS A 86 -3.60 -5.39 0.26
CA LYS A 86 -2.73 -4.76 -0.76
C LYS A 86 -3.52 -4.42 -2.02
N VAL A 87 -4.34 -5.35 -2.52
CA VAL A 87 -5.21 -5.12 -3.68
C VAL A 87 -6.22 -4.00 -3.40
N LEU A 88 -6.79 -3.97 -2.19
CA LEU A 88 -7.69 -2.89 -1.77
C LEU A 88 -6.99 -1.52 -1.78
N SER A 89 -5.73 -1.49 -1.35
CA SER A 89 -4.91 -0.27 -1.39
C SER A 89 -4.67 0.24 -2.81
N LEU A 90 -4.36 -0.66 -3.75
CA LEU A 90 -4.17 -0.30 -5.15
C LEU A 90 -5.46 0.24 -5.77
N ARG A 91 -6.61 -0.39 -5.46
CA ARG A 91 -7.93 0.13 -5.86
C ARG A 91 -8.19 1.52 -5.28
N LYS A 92 -7.77 1.78 -4.04
CA LYS A 92 -7.89 3.11 -3.44
C LYS A 92 -7.02 4.13 -4.17
N ILE A 93 -5.79 3.79 -4.51
CA ILE A 93 -4.88 4.67 -5.27
C ILE A 93 -5.50 5.03 -6.62
N SER A 94 -6.16 4.09 -7.30
CA SER A 94 -6.79 4.34 -8.60
C SER A 94 -8.01 5.27 -8.55
N THR A 95 -8.53 5.59 -7.37
CA THR A 95 -9.73 6.43 -7.21
C THR A 95 -9.53 7.65 -6.33
N ILE A 96 -8.39 7.77 -5.65
CA ILE A 96 -8.13 8.86 -4.70
C ILE A 96 -8.05 10.22 -5.40
N ASP A 97 -8.51 11.26 -4.72
CA ASP A 97 -8.31 12.65 -5.17
C ASP A 97 -6.81 12.97 -5.28
N TYR A 98 -6.41 13.60 -6.36
CA TYR A 98 -5.01 13.89 -6.67
C TYR A 98 -4.34 14.78 -5.61
N THR A 99 -5.07 15.74 -5.05
CA THR A 99 -4.54 16.63 -4.01
C THR A 99 -4.28 15.89 -2.70
N GLU A 100 -5.14 14.94 -2.34
CA GLU A 100 -4.93 14.07 -1.19
C GLU A 100 -3.74 13.13 -1.40
N TYR A 101 -3.58 12.58 -2.60
CA TYR A 101 -2.41 11.76 -2.96
C TYR A 101 -1.10 12.54 -2.81
N GLN A 102 -1.03 13.77 -3.35
CA GLN A 102 0.16 14.61 -3.26
C GLN A 102 0.60 14.94 -1.83
N LYS A 103 -0.36 15.17 -0.91
CA LYS A 103 -0.07 15.47 0.50
C LYS A 103 0.64 14.33 1.24
N ILE A 104 0.41 13.08 0.84
CA ILE A 104 0.97 11.92 1.55
C ILE A 104 2.43 11.70 1.18
N GLY A 105 2.77 11.83 -0.09
CA GLY A 105 4.07 11.48 -0.65
C GLY A 105 4.28 9.96 -0.80
N THR A 106 4.97 9.55 -1.87
CA THR A 106 5.07 8.15 -2.30
C THR A 106 5.72 7.24 -1.26
N GLY A 107 6.80 7.68 -0.60
CA GLY A 107 7.51 6.86 0.40
C GLY A 107 6.64 6.55 1.63
N LYS A 108 5.92 7.56 2.15
CA LYS A 108 5.00 7.37 3.28
C LYS A 108 3.80 6.50 2.89
N LEU A 109 3.34 6.60 1.64
CA LEU A 109 2.24 5.81 1.13
C LEU A 109 2.60 4.32 1.08
N ILE A 110 3.74 3.97 0.50
CA ILE A 110 4.23 2.58 0.44
C ILE A 110 4.33 2.00 1.86
N GLN A 111 4.93 2.74 2.79
CA GLN A 111 5.06 2.30 4.18
C GLN A 111 3.70 2.12 4.87
N ARG A 112 2.73 3.02 4.63
CA ARG A 112 1.37 2.89 5.18
C ARG A 112 0.65 1.67 4.65
N ILE A 113 0.80 1.36 3.37
CA ILE A 113 0.19 0.19 2.73
C ILE A 113 0.81 -1.09 3.29
N GLU A 114 2.13 -1.17 3.38
CA GLU A 114 2.83 -2.37 3.84
C GLU A 114 2.50 -2.67 5.31
N ASN A 115 2.73 -1.70 6.18
CA ASN A 115 2.47 -1.84 7.63
C ASN A 115 0.97 -2.00 7.91
N GLY A 116 0.11 -1.30 7.17
CA GLY A 116 -1.33 -1.35 7.34
C GLY A 116 -1.94 -2.68 6.92
N SER A 117 -1.47 -3.25 5.80
CA SER A 117 -1.91 -4.57 5.33
C SER A 117 -1.50 -5.69 6.29
N ALA A 118 -0.26 -5.63 6.80
CA ALA A 118 0.22 -6.56 7.82
C ALA A 118 -0.58 -6.42 9.12
N ALA A 119 -0.82 -5.19 9.58
CA ALA A 119 -1.61 -4.92 10.77
C ALA A 119 -3.07 -5.38 10.60
N GLY A 120 -3.68 -5.16 9.44
CA GLY A 120 -5.03 -5.62 9.13
C GLY A 120 -5.16 -7.14 9.19
N ARG A 121 -4.20 -7.87 8.62
CA ARG A 121 -4.11 -9.33 8.76
C ARG A 121 -3.97 -9.74 10.23
N ASN A 122 -3.08 -9.13 10.99
CA ASN A 122 -2.84 -9.49 12.38
C ASN A 122 -4.08 -9.25 13.26
N VAL A 123 -4.75 -8.10 13.09
CA VAL A 123 -5.99 -7.78 13.80
C VAL A 123 -7.08 -8.80 13.50
N LEU A 124 -7.25 -9.16 12.22
CA LEU A 124 -8.33 -10.04 11.81
C LEU A 124 -7.99 -11.51 12.07
N PHE A 125 -6.87 -11.98 11.53
CA PHE A 125 -6.52 -13.40 11.51
C PHE A 125 -5.85 -13.84 12.82
N ASN A 126 -4.77 -13.16 13.24
CA ASN A 126 -4.00 -13.59 14.41
C ASN A 126 -4.72 -13.29 15.74
N PHE A 127 -5.60 -12.29 15.78
CA PHE A 127 -6.34 -11.98 17.01
C PHE A 127 -7.79 -12.49 16.97
N TRP A 128 -8.67 -11.93 16.12
CA TRP A 128 -10.10 -12.27 16.18
C TRP A 128 -10.41 -13.71 15.76
N LEU A 129 -9.83 -14.19 14.66
CA LEU A 129 -10.08 -15.54 14.22
C LEU A 129 -9.44 -16.56 15.16
N CYS A 130 -8.23 -16.31 15.68
CA CYS A 130 -7.58 -17.14 16.68
C CYS A 130 -8.39 -17.21 18.00
N LEU A 131 -8.91 -16.07 18.46
CA LEU A 131 -9.77 -16.00 19.65
C LEU A 131 -11.00 -16.92 19.52
N ILE A 132 -11.72 -16.80 18.40
CA ILE A 132 -12.99 -17.53 18.18
C ILE A 132 -12.73 -19.01 17.91
N ARG A 133 -11.67 -19.32 17.19
CA ARG A 133 -11.39 -20.67 16.70
C ARG A 133 -10.64 -21.54 17.73
N ASP A 134 -9.61 -20.97 18.35
CA ASP A 134 -8.68 -21.75 19.18
C ASP A 134 -8.92 -21.49 20.68
N LEU A 135 -8.91 -20.22 21.09
CA LEU A 135 -8.86 -19.87 22.50
C LEU A 135 -10.19 -20.16 23.22
N LEU A 136 -11.29 -19.62 22.74
CA LEU A 136 -12.59 -19.81 23.39
C LEU A 136 -13.06 -21.28 23.38
N PRO A 137 -12.97 -22.03 22.26
CA PRO A 137 -13.38 -23.44 22.26
C PRO A 137 -12.49 -24.32 23.15
N THR A 138 -11.15 -24.11 23.13
CA THR A 138 -10.25 -24.92 23.95
C THR A 138 -10.52 -24.73 25.44
N ILE A 139 -10.68 -23.49 25.89
CA ILE A 139 -11.05 -23.19 27.28
C ILE A 139 -12.42 -23.81 27.60
N GLY A 140 -13.42 -23.62 26.75
CA GLY A 140 -14.78 -24.12 26.99
C GLY A 140 -14.83 -25.65 27.12
N PHE A 141 -14.18 -26.36 26.19
CA PHE A 141 -14.14 -27.83 26.25
C PHE A 141 -13.31 -28.33 27.43
N SER A 142 -12.17 -27.69 27.74
CA SER A 142 -11.39 -28.08 28.93
C SER A 142 -12.19 -27.92 30.22
N ILE A 143 -12.90 -26.80 30.41
CA ILE A 143 -13.79 -26.59 31.56
C ILE A 143 -14.87 -27.67 31.61
N TYR A 144 -15.54 -27.99 30.48
CA TYR A 144 -16.55 -29.02 30.41
C TYR A 144 -16.02 -30.39 30.85
N PHE A 145 -14.87 -30.83 30.36
CA PHE A 145 -14.32 -32.14 30.72
C PHE A 145 -13.77 -32.17 32.14
N ILE A 146 -13.23 -31.06 32.68
CA ILE A 146 -12.81 -30.96 34.09
C ILE A 146 -14.03 -31.05 35.00
N TRP A 147 -15.11 -30.32 34.69
CA TRP A 147 -16.37 -30.38 35.46
C TRP A 147 -16.97 -31.78 35.49
N LYS A 148 -16.91 -32.50 34.39
CA LYS A 148 -17.38 -33.91 34.30
C LYS A 148 -16.57 -34.86 35.20
N ILE A 149 -15.30 -34.60 35.45
CA ILE A 149 -14.45 -35.42 36.31
C ILE A 149 -14.64 -35.05 37.79
N ASP A 150 -14.50 -33.75 38.12
CA ASP A 150 -14.69 -33.23 39.48
C ASP A 150 -15.12 -31.74 39.47
N GLU A 151 -16.29 -31.48 40.05
CA GLU A 151 -16.85 -30.13 40.13
C GLU A 151 -16.03 -29.18 41.01
N LYS A 152 -15.37 -29.68 42.09
CA LYS A 152 -14.60 -28.87 43.01
C LYS A 152 -13.32 -28.34 42.33
N VAL A 153 -12.68 -29.17 41.51
CA VAL A 153 -11.51 -28.75 40.72
C VAL A 153 -11.89 -27.66 39.76
N THR A 154 -13.10 -27.64 39.20
CA THR A 154 -13.58 -26.57 38.33
C THR A 154 -13.67 -25.21 39.04
N TYR A 155 -14.09 -25.15 40.30
CA TYR A 155 -14.06 -23.90 41.08
C TYR A 155 -12.65 -23.38 41.30
N VAL A 156 -11.71 -24.26 41.61
CA VAL A 156 -10.28 -23.89 41.76
C VAL A 156 -9.72 -23.32 40.47
N LEU A 157 -10.11 -23.88 39.33
CA LEU A 157 -9.73 -23.39 38.01
C LEU A 157 -10.23 -21.93 37.75
N PHE A 158 -11.48 -21.61 38.11
CA PHE A 158 -11.99 -20.25 37.98
C PHE A 158 -11.28 -19.24 38.87
N VAL A 159 -10.89 -19.62 40.09
CA VAL A 159 -10.07 -18.76 40.97
C VAL A 159 -8.71 -18.51 40.32
N GLY A 160 -8.10 -19.55 39.73
CA GLY A 160 -6.86 -19.41 38.99
C GLY A 160 -6.96 -18.48 37.78
N TYR A 161 -8.07 -18.53 37.05
CA TYR A 161 -8.32 -17.60 35.95
C TYR A 161 -8.36 -16.15 36.43
N ALA A 162 -9.06 -15.87 37.53
CA ALA A 162 -9.10 -14.53 38.11
C ALA A 162 -7.71 -14.02 38.50
N PHE A 163 -6.88 -14.88 39.12
CA PHE A 163 -5.51 -14.56 39.50
C PHE A 163 -4.64 -14.22 38.28
N ILE A 164 -4.66 -15.08 37.26
CA ILE A 164 -3.90 -14.86 36.02
C ILE A 164 -4.37 -13.59 35.31
N PHE A 165 -5.69 -13.34 35.27
CA PHE A 165 -6.23 -12.11 34.65
C PHE A 165 -5.71 -10.83 35.32
N ILE A 166 -5.59 -10.82 36.64
CA ILE A 166 -5.07 -9.66 37.39
C ILE A 166 -3.56 -9.46 37.04
N ILE A 167 -2.76 -10.52 37.12
CA ILE A 167 -1.32 -10.45 36.80
C ILE A 167 -1.12 -9.98 35.36
N THR A 168 -1.87 -10.53 34.43
CA THR A 168 -1.86 -10.16 33.03
C THR A 168 -2.10 -8.67 32.80
N ASN A 169 -3.14 -8.12 33.42
CA ASN A 169 -3.47 -6.69 33.25
C ASN A 169 -2.38 -5.76 33.78
N ILE A 170 -1.71 -6.14 34.86
CA ILE A 170 -0.56 -5.39 35.39
C ILE A 170 0.58 -5.40 34.38
N LEU A 171 0.91 -6.58 33.87
CA LEU A 171 2.02 -6.78 32.91
C LEU A 171 1.80 -6.07 31.59
N LEU A 172 0.56 -6.09 31.07
CA LEU A 172 0.20 -5.44 29.81
C LEU A 172 0.55 -3.96 29.79
N LYS A 173 0.41 -3.24 30.91
CA LYS A 173 0.77 -1.82 30.99
C LYS A 173 2.27 -1.58 30.74
N PHE A 174 3.12 -2.44 31.27
CA PHE A 174 4.57 -2.34 31.09
C PHE A 174 4.99 -2.72 29.69
N LEU A 175 4.46 -3.83 29.17
CA LEU A 175 4.76 -4.32 27.82
C LEU A 175 4.37 -3.30 26.74
N TYR A 176 3.20 -2.67 26.88
CA TYR A 176 2.73 -1.66 25.94
C TYR A 176 3.73 -0.49 25.82
N LYS A 177 4.19 0.02 26.96
CA LYS A 177 5.13 1.16 27.01
C LYS A 177 6.49 0.83 26.36
N ILE A 178 7.00 -0.38 26.60
CA ILE A 178 8.26 -0.83 25.99
C ILE A 178 8.09 -1.00 24.48
N LYS A 179 6.97 -1.56 24.06
CA LYS A 179 6.70 -1.80 22.63
C LYS A 179 6.53 -0.51 21.86
N GLU A 180 5.87 0.50 22.43
CA GLU A 180 5.76 1.84 21.84
C GLU A 180 7.17 2.45 21.62
N LYS A 181 8.06 2.30 22.61
CA LYS A 181 9.47 2.74 22.46
C LYS A 181 10.16 2.00 21.30
N ILE A 182 9.97 0.69 21.19
CA ILE A 182 10.53 -0.11 20.08
C ILE A 182 10.06 0.42 18.74
N LEU A 183 8.76 0.67 18.56
CA LEU A 183 8.19 1.17 17.30
C LEU A 183 8.78 2.53 16.91
N ASN A 184 8.88 3.45 17.85
CA ASN A 184 9.46 4.77 17.59
C ASN A 184 10.94 4.66 17.18
N SER A 185 11.70 3.77 17.82
CA SER A 185 13.11 3.55 17.47
C SER A 185 13.25 2.83 16.11
N GLU A 186 12.34 1.91 15.76
CA GLU A 186 12.28 1.27 14.44
C GLU A 186 11.94 2.29 13.34
N GLU A 187 11.04 3.24 13.60
CA GLU A 187 10.72 4.32 12.66
C GLU A 187 11.94 5.23 12.42
N LEU A 188 12.67 5.59 13.49
CA LEU A 188 13.91 6.37 13.39
C LEU A 188 15.01 5.62 12.61
N LEU A 189 15.21 4.34 12.91
CA LEU A 189 16.19 3.50 12.21
C LEU A 189 15.86 3.44 10.72
N ASN A 190 14.62 3.16 10.36
CA ASN A 190 14.17 3.13 8.97
C ASN A 190 14.33 4.48 8.27
N HIS A 191 14.06 5.59 8.97
CA HIS A 191 14.29 6.94 8.44
C HIS A 191 15.76 7.14 8.05
N TYR A 192 16.70 6.76 8.92
CA TYR A 192 18.14 6.90 8.62
C TYR A 192 18.58 5.98 7.48
N LEU A 193 18.09 4.73 7.41
CA LEU A 193 18.40 3.79 6.34
C LEU A 193 17.90 4.28 4.98
N VAL A 194 16.62 4.68 4.92
CA VAL A 194 16.01 5.16 3.66
C VAL A 194 16.72 6.41 3.16
N ARG A 195 17.05 7.35 4.07
CA ARG A 195 17.79 8.54 3.71
C ARG A 195 19.18 8.21 3.18
N GLY A 196 19.90 7.30 3.81
CA GLY A 196 21.21 6.84 3.32
C GLY A 196 21.15 6.15 1.96
N TYR A 197 20.09 5.38 1.68
CA TYR A 197 19.92 4.70 0.39
C TYR A 197 19.51 5.67 -0.73
N MET A 198 18.59 6.57 -0.48
CA MET A 198 18.10 7.53 -1.47
C MET A 198 19.14 8.58 -1.86
N GLU A 199 19.93 9.03 -0.89
CA GLU A 199 20.91 10.11 -1.05
C GLU A 199 22.35 9.60 -1.05
N MET A 200 22.58 8.37 -1.53
CA MET A 200 23.87 7.69 -1.46
C MET A 200 25.02 8.55 -2.01
N LEU A 201 24.82 9.18 -3.16
CA LEU A 201 25.84 10.00 -3.82
C LEU A 201 26.19 11.23 -2.95
N VAL A 202 25.17 11.95 -2.46
CA VAL A 202 25.33 13.15 -1.62
C VAL A 202 26.05 12.78 -0.33
N PHE A 203 25.63 11.70 0.34
CA PHE A 203 26.24 11.23 1.59
C PHE A 203 27.68 10.75 1.40
N ARG A 204 28.00 10.14 0.24
CA ARG A 204 29.38 9.72 -0.10
C ARG A 204 30.27 10.93 -0.34
N MET A 205 29.83 11.86 -1.19
CA MET A 205 30.58 13.06 -1.54
C MET A 205 30.80 14.01 -0.33
N SER A 206 29.78 14.17 0.50
CA SER A 206 29.84 14.99 1.72
C SER A 206 30.46 14.28 2.94
N LYS A 207 30.87 13.01 2.80
CA LYS A 207 31.47 12.17 3.87
C LYS A 207 30.56 12.04 5.11
N GLN A 208 29.22 12.03 4.92
CA GLN A 208 28.25 11.99 6.01
C GLN A 208 27.87 10.57 6.48
N PHE A 209 28.27 9.51 5.76
CA PHE A 209 27.97 8.14 6.14
C PHE A 209 28.39 7.76 7.57
N PRO A 210 29.60 8.15 8.07
CA PRO A 210 29.98 7.80 9.45
C PRO A 210 29.00 8.35 10.50
N SER A 211 28.51 9.57 10.30
CA SER A 211 27.51 10.20 11.18
C SER A 211 26.18 9.46 11.12
N GLU A 212 25.71 9.11 9.91
CA GLU A 212 24.44 8.43 9.69
C GLU A 212 24.46 6.98 10.22
N ILE A 213 25.58 6.26 10.01
CA ILE A 213 25.81 4.93 10.58
C ILE A 213 25.79 5.00 12.11
N LYS A 214 26.43 5.99 12.73
CA LYS A 214 26.40 6.17 14.18
C LYS A 214 24.99 6.37 14.73
N LYS A 215 24.16 7.20 14.06
CA LYS A 215 22.75 7.38 14.44
C LYS A 215 21.95 6.10 14.31
N THR A 216 22.18 5.35 13.21
CA THR A 216 21.55 4.05 12.97
C THR A 216 21.95 3.04 14.03
N CYS A 217 23.24 2.98 14.43
CA CYS A 217 23.72 2.12 15.50
C CYS A 217 23.08 2.44 16.84
N ASN A 218 22.95 3.73 17.20
CA ASN A 218 22.29 4.13 18.43
C ASN A 218 20.81 3.70 18.45
N ALA A 219 20.07 3.92 17.36
CA ALA A 219 18.70 3.46 17.23
C ALA A 219 18.60 1.91 17.33
N LYS A 220 19.53 1.18 16.71
CA LYS A 220 19.63 -0.29 16.83
C LYS A 220 19.82 -0.72 18.29
N GLU A 221 20.72 -0.09 19.04
CA GLU A 221 20.98 -0.43 20.44
C GLU A 221 19.74 -0.22 21.32
N ASP A 222 19.02 0.90 21.10
CA ASP A 222 17.74 1.17 21.76
C ASP A 222 16.68 0.11 21.45
N ILE A 223 16.59 -0.35 20.20
CA ILE A 223 15.68 -1.41 19.77
C ILE A 223 16.07 -2.72 20.45
N VAL A 224 17.35 -3.11 20.39
CA VAL A 224 17.83 -4.38 20.95
C VAL A 224 17.60 -4.41 22.45
N SER A 225 18.03 -3.37 23.19
CA SER A 225 17.84 -3.31 24.64
C SER A 225 16.37 -3.35 25.05
N SER A 226 15.51 -2.68 24.30
CA SER A 226 14.06 -2.68 24.56
C SER A 226 13.42 -4.04 24.20
N LYS A 227 13.82 -4.68 23.09
CA LYS A 227 13.36 -6.05 22.74
C LYS A 227 13.81 -7.08 23.76
N VAL A 228 15.06 -7.01 24.23
CA VAL A 228 15.55 -7.88 25.31
C VAL A 228 14.73 -7.70 26.58
N LYS A 229 14.51 -6.45 27.03
CA LYS A 229 13.67 -6.18 28.20
C LYS A 229 12.25 -6.72 28.03
N MET A 230 11.65 -6.55 26.87
CA MET A 230 10.32 -7.06 26.56
C MET A 230 10.28 -8.59 26.65
N ASN A 231 11.27 -9.28 26.03
CA ASN A 231 11.35 -10.73 26.05
C ASN A 231 11.60 -11.26 27.48
N MET A 232 12.47 -10.63 28.25
CA MET A 232 12.70 -11.02 29.65
C MET A 232 11.43 -10.89 30.51
N ILE A 233 10.60 -9.87 30.27
CA ILE A 233 9.31 -9.74 30.94
C ILE A 233 8.35 -10.86 30.50
N HIS A 234 8.33 -11.20 29.21
CA HIS A 234 7.53 -12.33 28.73
C HIS A 234 7.98 -13.65 29.35
N GLU A 235 9.28 -13.93 29.37
CA GLU A 235 9.83 -15.14 29.99
C GLU A 235 9.55 -15.21 31.48
N ALA A 236 9.70 -14.09 32.22
CA ALA A 236 9.32 -14.02 33.61
C ALA A 236 7.83 -14.34 33.82
N PHE A 237 6.96 -13.82 32.96
CA PHE A 237 5.53 -14.13 32.99
C PHE A 237 5.27 -15.62 32.75
N PHE A 238 5.87 -16.21 31.70
CA PHE A 238 5.71 -17.64 31.41
C PHE A 238 6.26 -18.50 32.54
N THR A 239 7.35 -18.10 33.19
CA THR A 239 7.91 -18.81 34.34
C THR A 239 6.96 -18.77 35.55
N ILE A 240 6.45 -17.57 35.90
CA ILE A 240 5.46 -17.43 36.99
C ILE A 240 4.20 -18.24 36.68
N PHE A 241 3.76 -18.22 35.43
CA PHE A 241 2.62 -18.98 34.95
C PHE A 241 2.85 -20.51 35.08
N ALA A 242 4.00 -21.00 34.62
CA ALA A 242 4.38 -22.42 34.76
C ALA A 242 4.46 -22.88 36.23
N LEU A 243 5.02 -22.03 37.09
CA LEU A 243 5.04 -22.29 38.54
C LEU A 243 3.64 -22.37 39.14
N PHE A 244 2.75 -21.49 38.70
CA PHE A 244 1.34 -21.50 39.13
C PHE A 244 0.63 -22.81 38.70
N VAL A 245 0.80 -23.23 37.44
CA VAL A 245 0.23 -24.48 36.92
C VAL A 245 0.81 -25.68 37.72
N ALA A 246 2.13 -25.70 37.95
CA ALA A 246 2.77 -26.76 38.76
C ALA A 246 2.23 -26.81 40.20
N MET A 247 1.93 -25.65 40.81
CA MET A 247 1.27 -25.64 42.13
C MET A 247 -0.14 -26.23 42.08
N LEU A 248 -0.90 -25.99 41.00
CA LEU A 248 -2.21 -26.60 40.81
C LEU A 248 -2.11 -28.11 40.63
N ASP A 249 -1.13 -28.62 39.88
CA ASP A 249 -0.89 -30.02 39.66
C ASP A 249 -0.57 -30.73 40.98
N ILE A 250 0.33 -30.14 41.78
CA ILE A 250 0.67 -30.64 43.15
C ILE A 250 -0.60 -30.61 44.04
N GLY A 251 -1.40 -29.53 43.94
CA GLY A 251 -2.68 -29.41 44.66
C GLY A 251 -3.65 -30.54 44.33
N ILE A 252 -3.77 -30.90 43.03
CA ILE A 252 -4.60 -32.04 42.58
C ILE A 252 -4.08 -33.37 43.13
N LEU A 253 -2.79 -33.59 43.06
CA LEU A 253 -2.17 -34.81 43.64
C LEU A 253 -2.46 -34.92 45.14
N PHE A 254 -2.32 -33.82 45.88
CA PHE A 254 -2.63 -33.79 47.31
C PHE A 254 -4.13 -34.01 47.59
N TYR A 255 -5.01 -33.37 46.77
CA TYR A 255 -6.45 -33.56 46.87
C TYR A 255 -6.86 -35.03 46.61
N ALA A 256 -6.31 -35.65 45.57
CA ALA A 256 -6.52 -37.05 45.25
C ALA A 256 -6.06 -37.99 46.37
N TRP A 257 -4.87 -37.75 46.93
CA TRP A 257 -4.33 -38.50 48.05
C TRP A 257 -5.21 -38.44 49.28
N LYS A 258 -5.74 -37.23 49.59
CA LYS A 258 -6.60 -37.02 50.77
C LYS A 258 -8.00 -37.60 50.62
N THR A 259 -8.61 -37.43 49.45
CA THR A 259 -10.03 -37.82 49.26
C THR A 259 -10.19 -39.28 48.84
N LYS A 260 -9.21 -39.87 48.20
CA LYS A 260 -9.21 -41.25 47.63
C LYS A 260 -10.40 -41.52 46.67
N ASN A 261 -11.10 -40.48 46.21
CA ASN A 261 -12.27 -40.59 45.35
C ASN A 261 -11.92 -40.51 43.84
N LEU A 262 -10.71 -40.11 43.51
CA LEU A 262 -10.23 -39.97 42.12
C LEU A 262 -9.47 -41.24 41.73
N THR A 263 -9.76 -41.74 40.52
CA THR A 263 -8.96 -42.81 39.90
C THR A 263 -7.63 -42.26 39.38
N VAL A 264 -6.64 -43.16 39.13
CA VAL A 264 -5.36 -42.78 38.58
C VAL A 264 -5.54 -42.05 37.22
N GLY A 265 -6.42 -42.59 36.38
CA GLY A 265 -6.74 -41.96 35.08
C GLY A 265 -7.36 -40.57 35.23
N SER A 266 -8.23 -40.38 36.25
CA SER A 266 -8.85 -39.07 36.54
C SER A 266 -7.80 -38.01 36.89
N VAL A 267 -6.80 -38.38 37.72
CA VAL A 267 -5.72 -37.47 38.10
C VAL A 267 -4.88 -37.06 36.88
N VAL A 268 -4.49 -38.03 36.05
CA VAL A 268 -3.71 -37.77 34.83
C VAL A 268 -4.49 -36.91 33.86
N ALA A 269 -5.79 -37.15 33.69
CA ALA A 269 -6.66 -36.36 32.82
C ALA A 269 -6.83 -34.94 33.34
N LEU A 270 -7.02 -34.73 34.64
CA LEU A 270 -7.15 -33.41 35.25
C LEU A 270 -5.89 -32.57 35.02
N ILE A 271 -4.69 -33.11 35.24
CA ILE A 271 -3.43 -32.43 34.98
C ILE A 271 -3.36 -31.97 33.51
N ALA A 272 -3.59 -32.90 32.57
CA ALA A 272 -3.55 -32.57 31.13
C ALA A 272 -4.61 -31.57 30.70
N LEU A 273 -5.83 -31.66 31.24
CA LEU A 273 -6.93 -30.71 30.92
C LEU A 273 -6.68 -29.32 31.52
N ILE A 274 -6.03 -29.23 32.69
CA ILE A 274 -5.64 -27.93 33.29
C ILE A 274 -4.58 -27.26 32.45
N GLU A 275 -3.60 -27.98 31.95
CA GLU A 275 -2.61 -27.45 31.01
C GLU A 275 -3.28 -26.94 29.76
N ASN A 276 -4.18 -27.70 29.14
CA ASN A 276 -4.97 -27.30 27.99
C ASN A 276 -5.86 -26.07 28.26
N ALA A 277 -6.39 -25.91 29.47
CA ALA A 277 -7.23 -24.79 29.85
C ALA A 277 -6.44 -23.49 30.04
N TYR A 278 -5.25 -23.57 30.62
CA TYR A 278 -4.46 -22.39 30.97
C TYR A 278 -3.50 -21.90 29.86
N THR A 279 -2.93 -22.79 29.05
CA THR A 279 -2.00 -22.43 27.97
C THR A 279 -2.57 -21.37 27.01
N PRO A 280 -3.83 -21.44 26.52
CA PRO A 280 -4.40 -20.42 25.67
C PRO A 280 -4.42 -19.02 26.30
N ILE A 281 -4.57 -18.92 27.62
CA ILE A 281 -4.58 -17.63 28.34
C ILE A 281 -3.20 -16.99 28.35
N ALA A 282 -2.15 -17.78 28.52
CA ALA A 282 -0.77 -17.29 28.44
C ALA A 282 -0.47 -16.73 27.05
N VAL A 283 -0.89 -17.41 25.99
CA VAL A 283 -0.76 -16.96 24.60
C VAL A 283 -1.59 -15.71 24.32
N PHE A 284 -2.81 -15.63 24.87
CA PHE A 284 -3.70 -14.48 24.69
C PHE A 284 -3.04 -13.15 25.05
N ASN A 285 -2.24 -13.10 26.10
CA ASN A 285 -1.55 -11.89 26.54
C ASN A 285 -0.63 -11.32 25.45
N VAL A 286 0.15 -12.18 24.84
CA VAL A 286 1.05 -11.80 23.74
C VAL A 286 0.26 -11.31 22.56
N LEU A 287 -0.81 -12.03 22.18
CA LEU A 287 -1.70 -11.65 21.09
C LEU A 287 -2.42 -10.33 21.35
N TYR A 288 -2.82 -10.06 22.59
CA TYR A 288 -3.54 -8.83 22.93
C TYR A 288 -2.63 -7.60 22.87
N VAL A 289 -1.38 -7.69 23.34
CA VAL A 289 -0.39 -6.61 23.17
C VAL A 289 -0.18 -6.32 21.69
N GLN A 290 0.06 -7.35 20.89
CA GLN A 290 0.26 -7.21 19.45
C GLN A 290 -0.99 -6.61 18.78
N TYR A 291 -2.19 -7.07 19.14
CA TYR A 291 -3.46 -6.52 18.65
C TYR A 291 -3.60 -5.01 18.90
N LYS A 292 -3.23 -4.53 20.10
CA LYS A 292 -3.30 -3.09 20.43
C LYS A 292 -2.44 -2.24 19.49
N LEU A 293 -1.27 -2.71 19.16
CA LEU A 293 -0.32 -2.03 18.28
C LEU A 293 -0.75 -2.09 16.82
N ASP A 294 -1.12 -3.30 16.39
CA ASP A 294 -1.62 -3.50 15.04
C ASP A 294 -2.90 -2.69 14.80
N LYS A 295 -3.76 -2.56 15.82
CA LYS A 295 -4.94 -1.70 15.74
C LYS A 295 -4.60 -0.24 15.50
N ALA A 296 -3.52 0.30 16.09
CA ALA A 296 -3.08 1.66 15.84
C ALA A 296 -2.55 1.84 14.41
N SER A 297 -1.72 0.90 13.93
CA SER A 297 -1.22 0.89 12.56
C SER A 297 -2.34 0.70 11.54
N TYR A 298 -3.28 -0.19 11.82
CA TYR A 298 -4.47 -0.41 10.99
C TYR A 298 -5.37 0.81 10.93
N LYS A 299 -5.51 1.58 12.03
CA LYS A 299 -6.28 2.83 12.05
C LYS A 299 -5.71 3.85 11.06
N ARG A 300 -4.37 4.05 11.04
CA ARG A 300 -3.70 4.92 10.05
C ARG A 300 -3.93 4.44 8.61
N PHE A 301 -3.97 3.14 8.41
CA PHE A 301 -4.31 2.54 7.11
C PHE A 301 -5.78 2.74 6.75
N GLU A 302 -6.69 2.58 7.70
CA GLU A 302 -8.13 2.85 7.53
C GLU A 302 -8.39 4.33 7.20
N GLU A 303 -7.64 5.25 7.80
CA GLU A 303 -7.64 6.68 7.45
C GLU A 303 -7.21 6.91 6.00
N PHE A 304 -6.15 6.23 5.52
CA PHE A 304 -5.75 6.28 4.11
C PHE A 304 -6.85 5.73 3.18
N LEU A 305 -7.43 4.58 3.49
CA LEU A 305 -8.51 4.01 2.69
C LEU A 305 -9.78 4.89 2.72
N GLY A 306 -9.96 5.68 3.76
CA GLY A 306 -11.07 6.62 3.94
C GLY A 306 -10.84 8.00 3.34
N LEU A 307 -9.69 8.28 2.72
CA LEU A 307 -9.44 9.53 2.04
C LEU A 307 -10.46 9.77 0.93
N LYS A 308 -10.65 11.02 0.56
CA LYS A 308 -11.63 11.40 -0.44
C LYS A 308 -11.29 10.79 -1.80
N ASP A 309 -12.27 10.16 -2.42
CA ASP A 309 -12.17 9.71 -3.81
C ASP A 309 -12.44 10.88 -4.76
N ASP A 310 -11.79 10.87 -5.92
CA ASP A 310 -12.16 11.75 -7.02
C ASP A 310 -13.45 11.21 -7.68
N VAL A 311 -14.57 11.74 -7.21
CA VAL A 311 -15.91 11.35 -7.68
C VAL A 311 -16.05 11.59 -9.19
N GLN A 312 -15.37 12.59 -9.72
CA GLN A 312 -15.43 13.00 -11.12
C GLN A 312 -14.75 11.99 -12.06
N LEU A 313 -13.87 11.11 -11.54
CA LEU A 313 -13.26 10.05 -12.36
C LEU A 313 -14.31 9.15 -13.05
N ARG A 314 -15.40 8.85 -12.37
CA ARG A 314 -16.42 7.91 -12.85
C ARG A 314 -17.80 8.55 -13.01
N ASN A 315 -18.04 9.64 -12.30
CA ASN A 315 -19.31 10.35 -12.31
C ASN A 315 -19.13 11.68 -13.08
N GLY A 316 -20.04 11.96 -13.95
CA GLY A 316 -20.04 13.14 -14.82
C GLY A 316 -20.60 12.78 -16.18
N ASN A 317 -20.75 13.77 -17.01
CA ASN A 317 -21.29 13.61 -18.34
C ASN A 317 -20.21 13.14 -19.32
N ALA A 318 -20.57 12.29 -20.26
CA ALA A 318 -19.70 11.93 -21.36
C ALA A 318 -19.53 13.13 -22.31
N ILE A 319 -18.29 13.39 -22.72
CA ILE A 319 -18.00 14.46 -23.68
C ILE A 319 -18.32 13.97 -25.10
N ASN A 320 -19.20 14.68 -25.78
CA ASN A 320 -19.59 14.38 -27.17
C ASN A 320 -19.00 15.39 -28.16
N THR A 321 -18.42 16.51 -27.69
CA THR A 321 -17.80 17.55 -28.48
C THR A 321 -16.28 17.46 -28.43
N ASN A 322 -15.59 18.11 -29.36
CA ASN A 322 -14.13 18.07 -29.43
C ASN A 322 -13.51 18.82 -28.25
N VAL A 323 -12.68 18.12 -27.46
CA VAL A 323 -12.02 18.67 -26.27
C VAL A 323 -10.88 19.65 -26.58
N GLY A 324 -10.43 19.72 -27.82
CA GLY A 324 -9.40 20.66 -28.24
C GLY A 324 -9.86 22.13 -28.32
N LYS A 325 -11.17 22.42 -28.27
CA LYS A 325 -11.69 23.76 -28.07
C LYS A 325 -11.77 24.07 -26.59
N ILE A 326 -11.01 25.04 -26.10
CA ILE A 326 -10.92 25.37 -24.69
C ILE A 326 -11.32 26.82 -24.47
N ALA A 327 -12.18 27.06 -23.47
CA ALA A 327 -12.55 28.42 -23.06
C ALA A 327 -12.42 28.53 -21.53
N ILE A 328 -11.58 29.46 -21.09
CA ILE A 328 -11.34 29.78 -19.69
C ILE A 328 -11.82 31.20 -19.44
N ARG A 329 -12.65 31.42 -18.43
CA ARG A 329 -13.17 32.73 -18.06
C ARG A 329 -12.92 33.02 -16.59
N ASN A 330 -12.19 34.07 -16.31
CA ASN A 330 -11.93 34.61 -14.98
C ASN A 330 -11.50 33.54 -13.94
N LEU A 331 -10.65 32.59 -14.36
CA LEU A 331 -10.17 31.51 -13.53
C LEU A 331 -9.23 32.03 -12.47
N SER A 332 -9.51 31.67 -11.20
CA SER A 332 -8.58 31.89 -10.08
C SER A 332 -8.38 30.60 -9.30
N PHE A 333 -7.13 30.37 -8.88
CA PHE A 333 -6.75 29.19 -8.13
C PHE A 333 -5.66 29.52 -7.08
N GLN A 334 -5.78 28.90 -5.91
CA GLN A 334 -4.81 29.04 -4.83
C GLN A 334 -4.50 27.70 -4.17
N TYR A 335 -3.24 27.51 -3.76
CA TYR A 335 -2.84 26.45 -2.83
C TYR A 335 -2.85 27.03 -1.41
N GLU A 336 -3.71 26.52 -0.54
CA GLU A 336 -3.93 27.06 0.81
C GLU A 336 -4.15 28.58 0.78
N GLU A 337 -3.18 29.38 1.20
CA GLU A 337 -3.26 30.86 1.18
C GLU A 337 -2.52 31.48 0.00
N ARG A 338 -1.74 30.71 -0.78
CA ARG A 338 -0.94 31.22 -1.89
C ARG A 338 -1.74 31.21 -3.19
N LYS A 339 -2.08 32.38 -3.71
CA LYS A 339 -2.70 32.56 -5.02
C LYS A 339 -1.70 32.25 -6.12
N ILE A 340 -2.07 31.37 -7.06
CA ILE A 340 -1.22 30.91 -8.17
C ILE A 340 -1.77 31.37 -9.51
N ILE A 341 -3.10 31.39 -9.68
CA ILE A 341 -3.76 31.91 -10.88
C ILE A 341 -4.74 32.97 -10.45
N ASP A 342 -4.74 34.13 -11.12
CA ASP A 342 -5.49 35.29 -10.74
C ASP A 342 -6.29 35.89 -11.93
N GLY A 343 -7.58 35.55 -12.00
CA GLY A 343 -8.52 36.10 -12.97
C GLY A 343 -8.17 35.77 -14.42
N LEU A 344 -7.55 34.62 -14.70
CA LEU A 344 -7.08 34.21 -16.01
C LEU A 344 -8.24 33.94 -16.98
N SER A 345 -8.17 34.55 -18.18
CA SER A 345 -9.12 34.27 -19.27
C SER A 345 -8.34 33.94 -20.54
N LEU A 346 -8.71 32.83 -21.20
CA LEU A 346 -8.04 32.32 -22.40
C LEU A 346 -9.01 31.53 -23.25
N SER A 347 -8.93 31.70 -24.57
CA SER A 347 -9.67 30.88 -25.54
C SER A 347 -8.68 30.21 -26.49
N ILE A 348 -8.84 28.90 -26.69
CA ILE A 348 -8.05 28.09 -27.61
C ILE A 348 -9.00 27.48 -28.63
N GLN A 349 -8.65 27.56 -29.90
CA GLN A 349 -9.45 26.97 -30.96
C GLN A 349 -9.07 25.53 -31.23
N LYS A 350 -10.00 24.74 -31.75
CA LYS A 350 -9.71 23.38 -32.19
C LYS A 350 -8.60 23.38 -33.24
N GLY A 351 -7.61 22.51 -33.05
CA GLY A 351 -6.44 22.35 -33.94
C GLY A 351 -5.34 23.40 -33.73
N GLU A 352 -5.53 24.38 -32.84
CA GLU A 352 -4.54 25.42 -32.56
C GLU A 352 -3.33 24.85 -31.80
N LYS A 353 -2.12 25.28 -32.16
CA LYS A 353 -0.85 24.97 -31.46
C LYS A 353 -0.46 26.16 -30.62
N ILE A 354 -0.52 26.01 -29.30
CA ILE A 354 -0.20 27.09 -28.36
C ILE A 354 0.96 26.75 -27.49
N ALA A 355 1.81 27.71 -27.22
CA ALA A 355 2.88 27.59 -26.25
C ALA A 355 2.63 28.49 -25.03
N PHE A 356 2.80 27.95 -23.84
CA PHE A 356 2.82 28.69 -22.57
C PHE A 356 4.26 29.01 -22.19
N VAL A 357 4.57 30.28 -22.06
CA VAL A 357 5.89 30.81 -21.77
C VAL A 357 5.84 31.72 -20.55
N GLY A 358 6.90 31.76 -19.76
CA GLY A 358 7.03 32.62 -18.58
C GLY A 358 7.94 31.98 -17.53
N GLU A 359 8.28 32.74 -16.50
CA GLU A 359 9.17 32.32 -15.43
C GLU A 359 8.67 31.07 -14.68
N SER A 360 9.57 30.36 -14.01
CA SER A 360 9.20 29.23 -13.14
C SER A 360 8.28 29.73 -12.01
N GLY A 361 7.21 29.01 -11.76
CA GLY A 361 6.21 29.40 -10.76
C GLY A 361 5.16 30.41 -11.24
N SER A 362 5.13 30.81 -12.51
CA SER A 362 4.12 31.73 -13.07
C SER A 362 2.72 31.12 -13.24
N GLY A 363 2.50 29.83 -12.94
CA GLY A 363 1.19 29.18 -12.94
C GLY A 363 0.92 28.24 -14.12
N LYS A 364 1.85 28.08 -15.09
CA LYS A 364 1.67 27.25 -16.31
C LYS A 364 1.29 25.80 -16.00
N SER A 365 2.11 25.08 -15.27
CA SER A 365 1.84 23.67 -14.94
C SER A 365 0.63 23.50 -14.00
N THR A 366 0.29 24.54 -13.20
CA THR A 366 -0.94 24.55 -12.41
C THR A 366 -2.17 24.63 -13.32
N LEU A 367 -2.13 25.46 -14.36
CA LEU A 367 -3.21 25.54 -15.35
C LEU A 367 -3.38 24.20 -16.08
N ILE A 368 -2.30 23.55 -16.49
CA ILE A 368 -2.36 22.22 -17.11
C ILE A 368 -3.03 21.19 -16.17
N ARG A 369 -2.65 21.18 -14.90
CA ARG A 369 -3.28 20.25 -13.92
C ARG A 369 -4.77 20.55 -13.71
N ILE A 370 -5.18 21.82 -13.83
CA ILE A 370 -6.61 22.19 -13.81
C ILE A 370 -7.29 21.66 -15.08
N LEU A 371 -6.73 21.87 -16.27
CA LEU A 371 -7.29 21.40 -17.54
C LEU A 371 -7.42 19.87 -17.57
N LEU A 372 -6.52 19.15 -16.94
CA LEU A 372 -6.58 17.69 -16.74
C LEU A 372 -7.59 17.26 -15.66
N GLY A 373 -8.25 18.22 -14.97
CA GLY A 373 -9.16 17.93 -13.88
C GLY A 373 -8.50 17.40 -12.59
N LEU A 374 -7.16 17.40 -12.52
CA LEU A 374 -6.39 16.95 -11.35
C LEU A 374 -6.51 17.94 -10.18
N LEU A 375 -6.58 19.25 -10.49
CA LEU A 375 -6.79 20.29 -9.50
C LEU A 375 -8.18 20.89 -9.69
N LYS A 376 -8.94 20.97 -8.61
CA LYS A 376 -10.30 21.49 -8.62
C LYS A 376 -10.27 23.00 -8.31
N TYR A 377 -10.85 23.82 -9.18
CA TYR A 377 -10.96 25.28 -9.00
C TYR A 377 -12.32 25.68 -8.43
N ASN A 378 -12.34 26.78 -7.68
CA ASN A 378 -13.57 27.31 -7.08
C ASN A 378 -14.12 28.56 -7.80
N GLN A 379 -13.25 29.34 -8.44
CA GLN A 379 -13.61 30.60 -9.09
C GLN A 379 -13.32 30.53 -10.58
N GLY A 380 -14.25 31.09 -11.39
CA GLY A 380 -14.16 31.09 -12.85
C GLY A 380 -14.83 29.87 -13.47
N GLU A 381 -14.72 29.80 -14.80
CA GLU A 381 -15.30 28.77 -15.65
C GLU A 381 -14.22 28.22 -16.59
N VAL A 382 -14.16 26.89 -16.72
CA VAL A 382 -13.28 26.19 -17.68
C VAL A 382 -14.15 25.25 -18.51
N ARG A 383 -14.22 25.48 -19.81
CA ARG A 383 -14.96 24.63 -20.76
C ARG A 383 -14.01 23.90 -21.69
N LEU A 384 -14.29 22.61 -21.89
CA LEU A 384 -13.68 21.79 -22.93
C LEU A 384 -14.77 21.40 -23.92
N GLY A 385 -14.62 21.83 -25.18
CA GLY A 385 -15.74 21.83 -26.11
C GLY A 385 -16.86 22.74 -25.62
N ASP A 386 -18.05 22.18 -25.49
CA ASP A 386 -19.24 22.90 -25.06
C ASP A 386 -19.62 22.62 -23.59
N MET A 387 -18.81 21.84 -22.86
CA MET A 387 -19.10 21.42 -21.49
C MET A 387 -18.16 22.06 -20.47
N GLU A 388 -18.68 22.37 -19.29
CA GLU A 388 -17.84 22.79 -18.17
C GLU A 388 -17.05 21.60 -17.61
N LEU A 389 -15.75 21.82 -17.37
CA LEU A 389 -14.83 20.76 -16.89
C LEU A 389 -15.33 20.06 -15.62
N LYS A 390 -15.99 20.78 -14.72
CA LYS A 390 -16.56 20.22 -13.48
C LYS A 390 -17.65 19.18 -13.72
N GLU A 391 -18.31 19.21 -14.86
CA GLU A 391 -19.42 18.31 -15.23
C GLU A 391 -18.94 17.08 -16.01
N ILE A 392 -17.70 17.09 -16.48
CA ILE A 392 -17.14 16.04 -17.35
C ILE A 392 -16.70 14.84 -16.52
N CYS A 393 -17.01 13.62 -16.99
CA CYS A 393 -16.40 12.40 -16.50
C CYS A 393 -14.93 12.36 -16.90
N LEU A 394 -14.00 12.36 -15.91
CA LEU A 394 -12.56 12.44 -16.20
C LEU A 394 -12.03 11.23 -16.96
N ASN A 395 -12.56 10.03 -16.75
CA ASN A 395 -12.16 8.88 -17.56
C ASN A 395 -12.42 9.11 -19.05
N ASN A 396 -13.58 9.68 -19.41
CA ASN A 396 -13.87 10.03 -20.82
C ASN A 396 -12.97 11.16 -21.34
N LEU A 397 -12.57 12.10 -20.48
CA LEU A 397 -11.61 13.12 -20.83
C LEU A 397 -10.23 12.50 -21.12
N TYR A 398 -9.77 11.59 -20.28
CA TYR A 398 -8.45 10.93 -20.43
C TYR A 398 -8.34 10.06 -21.67
N ASP A 399 -9.46 9.53 -22.18
CA ASP A 399 -9.49 8.81 -23.46
C ASP A 399 -9.22 9.75 -24.67
N ARG A 400 -9.31 11.08 -24.49
CA ARG A 400 -9.19 12.10 -25.55
C ARG A 400 -8.03 13.07 -25.36
N VAL A 401 -7.29 12.94 -24.26
CA VAL A 401 -6.18 13.83 -23.92
C VAL A 401 -4.91 13.02 -23.73
N SER A 402 -3.85 13.39 -24.43
CA SER A 402 -2.49 12.88 -24.16
C SER A 402 -1.73 13.90 -23.34
N TYR A 403 -1.11 13.45 -22.26
CA TYR A 403 -0.30 14.29 -21.39
C TYR A 403 1.10 13.70 -21.21
N LEU A 404 2.10 14.47 -21.59
CA LEU A 404 3.51 14.17 -21.32
C LEU A 404 4.03 15.14 -20.28
N SER A 405 4.38 14.59 -19.11
CA SER A 405 4.95 15.36 -18.00
C SER A 405 6.45 15.59 -18.18
N GLN A 406 6.96 16.56 -17.48
CA GLN A 406 8.37 16.94 -17.45
C GLN A 406 9.33 15.78 -17.18
N ASP A 407 8.96 14.90 -16.24
CA ASP A 407 9.81 13.76 -15.84
C ASP A 407 9.82 12.61 -16.85
N ALA A 408 8.97 12.64 -17.88
CA ALA A 408 8.81 11.59 -18.90
C ALA A 408 8.84 10.17 -18.28
N PRO A 409 7.83 9.77 -17.50
CA PRO A 409 7.87 8.56 -16.69
C PRO A 409 8.04 7.30 -17.57
N VAL A 410 9.05 6.51 -17.22
CA VAL A 410 9.34 5.21 -17.81
C VAL A 410 9.19 4.17 -16.71
N PHE A 411 8.51 3.07 -17.01
CA PHE A 411 8.22 2.00 -16.07
C PHE A 411 9.26 0.89 -16.18
N ASP A 412 9.42 0.14 -15.10
CA ASP A 412 10.19 -1.11 -15.13
C ASP A 412 9.52 -2.12 -16.05
N GLY A 413 10.26 -2.58 -17.05
CA GLY A 413 9.79 -3.44 -18.13
C GLY A 413 10.56 -3.20 -19.43
N THR A 414 10.05 -3.73 -20.53
CA THR A 414 10.66 -3.63 -21.86
C THR A 414 10.37 -2.29 -22.54
N ILE A 415 11.17 -1.97 -23.59
CA ILE A 415 10.89 -0.82 -24.47
C ILE A 415 9.48 -0.93 -25.06
N LYS A 416 9.09 -2.13 -25.54
CA LYS A 416 7.76 -2.39 -26.07
C LYS A 416 6.65 -2.08 -25.08
N GLU A 417 6.73 -2.59 -23.85
CA GLU A 417 5.73 -2.34 -22.80
C GLU A 417 5.63 -0.85 -22.48
N ASN A 418 6.77 -0.16 -22.44
CA ASN A 418 6.82 1.28 -22.21
C ASN A 418 6.30 2.11 -23.38
N LEU A 419 6.32 1.60 -24.60
CA LEU A 419 5.87 2.30 -25.80
C LEU A 419 4.37 2.21 -26.01
N VAL A 420 3.81 1.00 -25.94
CA VAL A 420 2.42 0.73 -26.31
C VAL A 420 1.52 0.28 -25.16
N PHE A 421 2.08 0.10 -23.95
CA PHE A 421 1.39 -0.49 -22.80
C PHE A 421 0.78 -1.86 -23.18
N GLU A 422 -0.54 -2.03 -23.05
CA GLU A 422 -1.26 -3.25 -23.39
C GLU A 422 -1.87 -3.22 -24.81
N LYS A 423 -1.62 -2.18 -25.61
CA LYS A 423 -2.19 -2.07 -26.97
C LYS A 423 -1.54 -3.07 -27.90
N GLN A 424 -2.34 -3.70 -28.75
CA GLN A 424 -1.84 -4.56 -29.81
C GLN A 424 -1.40 -3.73 -31.01
N VAL A 425 -0.10 -3.61 -31.20
CA VAL A 425 0.52 -2.82 -32.27
C VAL A 425 1.58 -3.70 -32.95
N SER A 426 1.70 -3.60 -34.27
CA SER A 426 2.72 -4.33 -35.01
C SER A 426 4.13 -3.80 -34.70
N GLU A 427 5.13 -4.68 -34.81
CA GLU A 427 6.52 -4.31 -34.59
C GLU A 427 7.00 -3.22 -35.56
N GLU A 428 6.55 -3.30 -36.80
CA GLU A 428 6.83 -2.29 -37.84
C GLU A 428 6.32 -0.91 -37.44
N GLN A 429 5.11 -0.82 -36.92
CA GLN A 429 4.55 0.45 -36.43
C GLN A 429 5.33 1.00 -35.22
N MET A 430 5.78 0.13 -34.32
CA MET A 430 6.58 0.53 -33.17
C MET A 430 7.95 1.07 -33.61
N LEU A 431 8.64 0.38 -34.51
CA LEU A 431 9.92 0.83 -35.07
C LEU A 431 9.76 2.12 -35.85
N GLY A 432 8.68 2.27 -36.63
CA GLY A 432 8.33 3.51 -37.31
C GLY A 432 8.19 4.70 -36.37
N ALA A 433 7.45 4.54 -35.26
CA ALA A 433 7.29 5.59 -34.26
C ALA A 433 8.62 5.95 -33.57
N LEU A 434 9.47 4.95 -33.29
CA LEU A 434 10.79 5.17 -32.71
C LEU A 434 11.74 5.88 -33.68
N SER A 435 11.61 5.64 -34.98
CA SER A 435 12.37 6.36 -36.02
C SER A 435 12.01 7.84 -36.06
N GLU A 436 10.74 8.18 -35.98
CA GLU A 436 10.24 9.54 -35.98
C GLU A 436 10.77 10.37 -34.78
N VAL A 437 11.05 9.72 -33.66
CA VAL A 437 11.65 10.36 -32.48
C VAL A 437 13.17 10.12 -32.38
N GLN A 438 13.82 9.65 -33.44
CA GLN A 438 15.26 9.41 -33.52
C GLN A 438 15.78 8.40 -32.48
N LEU A 439 15.05 7.32 -32.24
CA LEU A 439 15.45 6.22 -31.35
C LEU A 439 15.77 4.92 -32.06
N SER A 440 15.77 4.88 -33.40
CA SER A 440 16.06 3.65 -34.17
C SER A 440 17.41 3.04 -33.81
N HIS A 441 18.48 3.87 -33.81
CA HIS A 441 19.83 3.40 -33.48
C HIS A 441 19.96 2.80 -32.06
N LEU A 442 19.16 3.29 -31.10
CA LEU A 442 19.15 2.71 -29.76
C LEU A 442 18.67 1.27 -29.83
N VAL A 443 17.51 1.03 -30.48
CA VAL A 443 16.88 -0.29 -30.54
C VAL A 443 17.69 -1.27 -31.41
N GLU A 444 18.26 -0.82 -32.52
CA GLU A 444 19.11 -1.60 -33.42
C GLU A 444 20.39 -2.11 -32.74
N ASN A 445 20.94 -1.35 -31.79
CA ASN A 445 22.15 -1.71 -31.06
C ASN A 445 21.88 -2.58 -29.82
N LEU A 446 20.64 -2.83 -29.47
CA LEU A 446 20.26 -3.66 -28.33
C LEU A 446 20.05 -5.10 -28.76
N ALA A 447 20.62 -6.06 -28.03
CA ALA A 447 20.59 -7.48 -28.38
C ALA A 447 19.16 -8.06 -28.49
N GLU A 448 18.22 -7.54 -27.69
CA GLU A 448 16.82 -7.99 -27.64
C GLU A 448 15.85 -6.98 -28.30
N GLY A 449 16.39 -5.92 -28.94
CA GLY A 449 15.60 -4.91 -29.63
C GLY A 449 14.49 -4.31 -28.74
N LEU A 450 13.25 -4.36 -29.19
CA LEU A 450 12.07 -3.87 -28.45
C LEU A 450 11.78 -4.61 -27.14
N ASN A 451 12.28 -5.85 -27.00
CA ASN A 451 12.08 -6.65 -25.78
C ASN A 451 13.16 -6.40 -24.72
N THR A 452 14.07 -5.48 -24.96
CA THR A 452 15.11 -5.11 -23.98
C THR A 452 14.49 -4.48 -22.75
N GLU A 453 14.82 -5.02 -21.58
CA GLU A 453 14.44 -4.46 -20.29
C GLU A 453 15.22 -3.17 -20.02
N ILE A 454 14.50 -2.10 -19.67
CA ILE A 454 15.11 -0.78 -19.45
C ILE A 454 15.35 -0.43 -17.98
N GLY A 455 14.97 -1.36 -17.09
CA GLY A 455 15.17 -1.28 -15.64
C GLY A 455 14.33 -0.23 -14.93
N GLU A 456 14.40 -0.24 -13.59
CA GLU A 456 13.61 0.66 -12.75
C GLU A 456 13.85 2.13 -13.13
N LYS A 457 12.78 2.86 -13.43
CA LYS A 457 12.80 4.25 -13.93
C LYS A 457 13.68 4.44 -15.18
N GLY A 458 13.86 3.38 -15.99
CA GLY A 458 14.65 3.45 -17.21
C GLY A 458 16.14 3.77 -16.96
N THR A 459 16.75 3.11 -15.98
CA THR A 459 18.18 3.35 -15.62
C THR A 459 19.14 3.13 -16.78
N CYS A 460 18.76 2.31 -17.77
CA CYS A 460 19.53 2.04 -18.97
C CYS A 460 19.40 3.14 -20.05
N LEU A 461 18.50 4.12 -19.86
CA LEU A 461 18.25 5.21 -20.81
C LEU A 461 18.73 6.56 -20.28
N SER A 462 19.33 7.38 -21.14
CA SER A 462 19.60 8.78 -20.86
C SER A 462 18.31 9.59 -20.69
N GLY A 463 18.37 10.78 -20.09
CA GLY A 463 17.22 11.67 -19.95
C GLY A 463 16.53 12.00 -21.27
N GLY A 464 17.31 12.30 -22.31
CA GLY A 464 16.80 12.58 -23.65
C GLY A 464 16.14 11.36 -24.33
N GLU A 465 16.69 10.14 -24.13
CA GLU A 465 16.07 8.91 -24.65
C GLU A 465 14.75 8.60 -23.97
N LYS A 466 14.65 8.82 -22.65
CA LYS A 466 13.36 8.71 -21.91
C LYS A 466 12.30 9.65 -22.45
N GLN A 467 12.66 10.91 -22.68
CA GLN A 467 11.76 11.90 -23.25
C GLN A 467 11.32 11.52 -24.67
N ARG A 468 12.26 11.06 -25.53
CA ARG A 468 11.92 10.59 -26.87
C ARG A 468 11.02 9.35 -26.85
N LEU A 469 11.29 8.39 -25.96
CA LEU A 469 10.42 7.22 -25.81
C LEU A 469 9.00 7.61 -25.36
N ALA A 470 8.89 8.57 -24.44
CA ALA A 470 7.59 9.09 -24.01
C ALA A 470 6.86 9.83 -25.15
N LEU A 471 7.57 10.60 -25.98
CA LEU A 471 7.01 11.26 -27.17
C LEU A 471 6.51 10.24 -28.20
N ALA A 472 7.24 9.12 -28.40
CA ALA A 472 6.83 8.07 -29.34
C ALA A 472 5.46 7.45 -28.99
N ARG A 473 5.03 7.49 -27.72
CA ARG A 473 3.70 7.04 -27.29
C ARG A 473 2.57 7.76 -28.02
N LEU A 474 2.77 9.02 -28.40
CA LEU A 474 1.78 9.83 -29.10
C LEU A 474 1.37 9.25 -30.47
N TRP A 475 2.21 8.38 -31.07
CA TRP A 475 1.86 7.71 -32.32
C TRP A 475 0.75 6.66 -32.17
N PHE A 476 0.54 6.19 -30.93
CA PHE A 476 -0.42 5.13 -30.59
C PHE A 476 -1.63 5.65 -29.79
N GLU A 477 -1.73 6.97 -29.62
CA GLU A 477 -2.83 7.62 -28.90
C GLU A 477 -3.75 8.38 -29.88
N ASP A 478 -5.05 8.16 -29.73
CA ASP A 478 -6.07 8.87 -30.52
C ASP A 478 -6.66 10.04 -29.72
N SER A 479 -5.78 10.97 -29.33
CA SER A 479 -6.16 12.16 -28.57
C SER A 479 -6.58 13.32 -29.47
N GLU A 480 -7.48 14.16 -29.00
CA GLU A 480 -7.89 15.41 -29.63
C GLU A 480 -7.09 16.60 -29.09
N LEU A 481 -6.65 16.49 -27.84
CA LEU A 481 -5.81 17.46 -27.13
C LEU A 481 -4.53 16.80 -26.69
N VAL A 482 -3.40 17.40 -27.04
CA VAL A 482 -2.06 16.96 -26.62
C VAL A 482 -1.44 18.03 -25.75
N ILE A 483 -0.95 17.66 -24.58
CA ILE A 483 -0.31 18.55 -23.63
C ILE A 483 1.12 18.09 -23.39
N LEU A 484 2.09 18.96 -23.69
CA LEU A 484 3.53 18.73 -23.55
C LEU A 484 4.08 19.64 -22.46
N ASP A 485 4.37 19.09 -21.27
CA ASP A 485 4.90 19.84 -20.14
C ASP A 485 6.42 19.64 -20.08
N GLU A 486 7.18 20.55 -20.72
CA GLU A 486 8.66 20.50 -20.83
C GLU A 486 9.22 19.17 -21.41
N ALA A 487 8.47 18.54 -22.31
CA ALA A 487 8.70 17.17 -22.77
C ALA A 487 10.03 16.98 -23.55
N THR A 488 10.79 18.06 -23.84
CA THR A 488 12.03 18.04 -24.63
C THR A 488 13.23 18.64 -23.90
N SER A 489 13.09 18.98 -22.63
CA SER A 489 14.10 19.72 -21.85
C SER A 489 15.47 19.03 -21.73
N ALA A 490 15.52 17.68 -21.82
CA ALA A 490 16.74 16.88 -21.72
C ALA A 490 17.37 16.54 -23.09
N MET A 491 16.87 17.10 -24.19
CA MET A 491 17.42 16.89 -25.55
C MET A 491 18.40 18.00 -25.92
N ASP A 492 19.34 17.71 -26.83
CA ASP A 492 20.11 18.74 -27.50
C ASP A 492 19.26 19.49 -28.53
N ASN A 493 19.66 20.69 -28.91
CA ASN A 493 18.85 21.59 -29.76
C ASN A 493 18.50 20.98 -31.13
N LEU A 494 19.45 20.27 -31.78
CA LEU A 494 19.21 19.68 -33.10
C LEU A 494 18.22 18.51 -33.04
N THR A 495 18.40 17.64 -32.05
CA THR A 495 17.47 16.52 -31.80
C THR A 495 16.09 17.03 -31.45
N GLU A 496 15.98 18.04 -30.59
CA GLU A 496 14.71 18.67 -30.20
C GLU A 496 13.95 19.22 -31.42
N GLU A 497 14.62 19.99 -32.29
CA GLU A 497 14.02 20.58 -33.48
C GLU A 497 13.44 19.50 -34.42
N ASN A 498 14.21 18.46 -34.71
CA ASN A 498 13.80 17.37 -35.58
C ASN A 498 12.62 16.58 -34.99
N VAL A 499 12.71 16.20 -33.71
CA VAL A 499 11.67 15.45 -33.02
C VAL A 499 10.37 16.27 -32.91
N MET A 500 10.46 17.57 -32.56
CA MET A 500 9.29 18.43 -32.47
C MET A 500 8.65 18.64 -33.84
N LYS A 501 9.42 18.71 -34.93
CA LYS A 501 8.89 18.78 -36.29
C LYS A 501 8.06 17.52 -36.63
N SER A 502 8.58 16.31 -36.35
CA SER A 502 7.83 15.06 -36.53
C SER A 502 6.58 15.02 -35.67
N VAL A 503 6.67 15.41 -34.38
CA VAL A 503 5.53 15.47 -33.46
C VAL A 503 4.45 16.44 -33.99
N MET A 504 4.83 17.67 -34.41
CA MET A 504 3.87 18.65 -34.93
C MET A 504 3.22 18.19 -36.23
N GLN A 505 3.95 17.51 -37.10
CA GLN A 505 3.40 16.92 -38.32
C GLN A 505 2.38 15.81 -37.98
N LYS A 506 2.68 14.92 -37.02
CA LYS A 506 1.75 13.88 -36.54
C LYS A 506 0.50 14.49 -35.90
N MET A 507 0.65 15.60 -35.18
CA MET A 507 -0.42 16.31 -34.47
C MET A 507 -1.11 17.40 -35.30
N LYS A 508 -1.00 17.39 -36.63
CA LYS A 508 -1.46 18.46 -37.51
C LYS A 508 -2.92 18.89 -37.24
N ASP A 509 -3.82 17.92 -37.05
CA ASP A 509 -5.26 18.18 -36.87
C ASP A 509 -5.68 18.21 -35.39
N LYS A 510 -4.74 18.11 -34.44
CA LYS A 510 -4.98 18.07 -33.02
C LYS A 510 -4.64 19.39 -32.35
N THR A 511 -5.32 19.73 -31.27
CA THR A 511 -4.94 20.89 -30.45
C THR A 511 -3.71 20.52 -29.61
N VAL A 512 -2.68 21.36 -29.62
CA VAL A 512 -1.46 21.15 -28.86
C VAL A 512 -1.22 22.32 -27.91
N ILE A 513 -0.99 22.00 -26.64
CA ILE A 513 -0.53 22.95 -25.62
C ILE A 513 0.87 22.52 -25.17
N ALA A 514 1.88 23.34 -25.37
CA ALA A 514 3.23 23.07 -24.90
C ALA A 514 3.65 24.08 -23.82
N ILE A 515 4.24 23.62 -22.73
CA ILE A 515 5.05 24.46 -21.85
C ILE A 515 6.47 24.35 -22.33
N ALA A 516 7.04 25.47 -22.77
CA ALA A 516 8.39 25.52 -23.31
C ALA A 516 9.31 26.38 -22.45
N HIS A 517 10.47 25.85 -22.17
CA HIS A 517 11.60 26.59 -21.62
C HIS A 517 12.53 27.10 -22.73
N ARG A 518 12.61 26.38 -23.86
CA ARG A 518 13.41 26.78 -25.03
C ARG A 518 12.51 27.45 -26.06
N LEU A 519 12.71 28.74 -26.26
CA LEU A 519 11.81 29.52 -27.10
C LEU A 519 11.94 29.22 -28.59
N ASN A 520 13.09 28.73 -29.05
CA ASN A 520 13.29 28.38 -30.45
C ASN A 520 12.42 27.20 -30.91
N SER A 521 12.11 26.25 -30.04
CA SER A 521 11.28 25.07 -30.38
C SER A 521 9.81 25.40 -30.61
N ILE A 522 9.37 26.58 -30.20
CA ILE A 522 7.98 27.05 -30.35
C ILE A 522 7.78 28.12 -31.40
N ALA A 523 8.83 28.47 -32.18
CA ALA A 523 8.74 29.49 -33.23
C ALA A 523 7.67 29.16 -34.28
N GLY A 524 7.36 27.88 -34.51
CA GLY A 524 6.33 27.42 -35.43
C GLY A 524 4.93 27.24 -34.83
N PHE A 525 4.69 27.68 -33.60
CA PHE A 525 3.37 27.60 -32.96
C PHE A 525 2.47 28.76 -33.46
N ASP A 526 1.16 28.51 -33.53
CA ASP A 526 0.21 29.48 -33.98
C ASP A 526 0.11 30.70 -33.05
N ARG A 527 0.26 30.45 -31.73
CA ARG A 527 0.20 31.49 -30.71
C ARG A 527 1.00 31.15 -29.46
N ILE A 528 1.65 32.13 -28.89
CA ILE A 528 2.37 32.07 -27.62
C ILE A 528 1.59 32.91 -26.61
N ILE A 529 1.45 32.34 -25.39
CA ILE A 529 0.78 32.99 -24.26
C ILE A 529 1.83 33.24 -23.17
N LEU A 530 1.99 34.50 -22.79
CA LEU A 530 2.97 34.92 -21.78
C LEU A 530 2.34 34.94 -20.40
N PHE A 531 2.93 34.14 -19.49
CA PHE A 531 2.52 34.05 -18.09
C PHE A 531 3.48 34.82 -17.20
N LYS A 532 2.93 35.67 -16.33
CA LYS A 532 3.65 36.34 -15.26
C LYS A 532 2.74 36.43 -14.02
N GLU A 533 3.25 35.98 -12.87
CA GLU A 533 2.55 36.08 -11.58
C GLU A 533 1.07 35.61 -11.62
N GLY A 534 0.81 34.49 -12.27
CA GLY A 534 -0.54 33.89 -12.36
C GLY A 534 -1.50 34.54 -13.33
N ARG A 535 -1.02 35.47 -14.15
CA ARG A 535 -1.82 36.20 -15.15
C ARG A 535 -1.24 36.06 -16.56
N ILE A 536 -2.07 36.23 -17.57
CA ILE A 536 -1.62 36.40 -18.95
C ILE A 536 -1.27 37.88 -19.16
N VAL A 537 0.00 38.15 -19.51
CA VAL A 537 0.51 39.50 -19.72
C VAL A 537 0.68 39.87 -21.20
N GLY A 538 0.74 38.86 -22.09
CA GLY A 538 0.85 39.05 -23.53
C GLY A 538 0.45 37.78 -24.29
N GLN A 539 0.08 37.95 -25.53
CA GLN A 539 -0.18 36.85 -26.48
C GLN A 539 0.05 37.31 -27.91
N GLY A 540 0.57 36.45 -28.76
CA GLY A 540 0.80 36.73 -30.19
C GLY A 540 1.62 35.61 -30.82
N THR A 541 1.99 35.79 -32.09
CA THR A 541 2.95 34.92 -32.77
C THR A 541 4.37 35.17 -32.23
N PHE A 542 5.27 34.28 -32.52
CA PHE A 542 6.67 34.40 -32.09
C PHE A 542 7.29 35.72 -32.58
N GLU A 543 7.11 36.07 -33.86
CA GLU A 543 7.66 37.28 -34.46
C GLU A 543 7.04 38.54 -33.87
N GLU A 544 5.70 38.56 -33.72
CA GLU A 544 5.01 39.70 -33.11
C GLU A 544 5.55 39.98 -31.70
N LEU A 545 5.62 38.96 -30.85
CA LEU A 545 6.09 39.13 -29.47
C LEU A 545 7.56 39.52 -29.38
N LEU A 546 8.39 39.01 -30.28
CA LEU A 546 9.83 39.36 -30.31
C LEU A 546 10.03 40.86 -30.61
N HIS A 547 9.11 41.49 -31.40
CA HIS A 547 9.22 42.89 -31.76
C HIS A 547 8.41 43.84 -30.85
N THR A 548 7.36 43.35 -30.19
CA THR A 548 6.43 44.22 -29.47
C THR A 548 6.45 44.07 -27.95
N ASP A 549 6.91 42.91 -27.43
CA ASP A 549 6.83 42.60 -26.01
C ASP A 549 8.22 42.53 -25.37
N SER A 550 8.51 43.49 -24.49
CA SER A 550 9.81 43.55 -23.79
C SER A 550 10.05 42.37 -22.87
N TYR A 551 9.01 41.83 -22.22
CA TYR A 551 9.14 40.69 -21.34
C TYR A 551 9.49 39.40 -22.10
N PHE A 552 8.86 39.21 -23.29
CA PHE A 552 9.23 38.08 -24.16
C PHE A 552 10.65 38.21 -24.68
N MET A 553 11.07 39.42 -25.08
CA MET A 553 12.44 39.67 -25.52
C MET A 553 13.46 39.40 -24.42
N ASP A 554 13.17 39.77 -23.16
CA ASP A 554 14.04 39.47 -22.02
C ASP A 554 14.17 37.96 -21.78
N LEU A 555 13.04 37.23 -21.85
CA LEU A 555 13.05 35.76 -21.76
C LEU A 555 13.83 35.11 -22.91
N TYR A 556 13.68 35.61 -24.14
CA TYR A 556 14.40 35.13 -25.30
C TYR A 556 15.90 35.32 -25.15
N ASN A 557 16.32 36.53 -24.80
CA ASN A 557 17.76 36.86 -24.62
C ASN A 557 18.40 36.08 -23.46
N ALA A 558 17.63 35.77 -22.42
CA ALA A 558 18.10 34.92 -21.31
C ALA A 558 18.27 33.44 -21.72
N ASN A 559 17.54 32.98 -22.75
CA ASN A 559 17.59 31.61 -23.27
C ASN A 559 18.66 31.43 -24.38
N VAL A 560 19.08 32.49 -25.04
CA VAL A 560 20.11 32.46 -26.12
C VAL A 560 21.53 32.59 -25.58
N LYS A 561 21.69 33.10 -24.35
CA LYS A 561 22.97 33.14 -23.63
C LYS A 561 23.27 31.81 -22.91
#